data_28d285334542f8c4c3c69f09783d9254
#
_entry.id   28d285334542f8c4c3c69f09783d9254
#
_cell.length_a   1.000
_cell.length_b   1.000
_cell.length_c   1.000
_cell.angle_alpha   90.00
_cell.angle_beta   90.00
_cell.angle_gamma   90.00
#
_symmetry.space_group_name_H-M   'P 1'
#
loop_
_entity.id
_entity.type
_entity.pdbx_description
1 polymer ?
#
loop_
_entity_poly.entity_id
_entity_poly.type
_entity_poly.pdbx_seq_one_letter_code
_entity_poly.pdbx_strand_id
1 'polypeptide(L)'
;PYTVTMVLNGSTQPDEERIEQKINEILEPELNANLDIVVLPWASASQQLQLMLSGDEKIDVFYTQATNAVQYMNAGQIVDMSELIDKYGTNIKQIYGEDIAKINQVEGFVYGVPNQIERGSIPAIFMRKDLVEKYNIDTTQIKEPKDLESVFETVKAGEPDMTMLYSSSENDAPATRLFRGDTPVSYTHLRAHETLRHL
;
A
#
# COMPACT_ATOMS: atom_id res chain seq x y z
N PRO A 1 18.93 -15.86 23.04
CA PRO A 1 18.67 -15.05 21.82
C PRO A 1 17.88 -13.78 22.17
N TYR A 2 18.12 -12.72 21.41
CA TYR A 2 17.31 -11.49 21.48
C TYR A 2 16.01 -11.69 20.71
N THR A 3 14.88 -11.29 21.28
CA THR A 3 13.60 -11.35 20.56
C THR A 3 13.35 -10.03 19.84
N VAL A 4 13.27 -10.06 18.52
CA VAL A 4 12.90 -8.92 17.66
C VAL A 4 11.38 -8.89 17.53
N THR A 5 10.74 -7.86 18.02
CA THR A 5 9.30 -7.65 17.84
C THR A 5 9.05 -6.88 16.54
N MET A 6 8.35 -7.53 15.58
CA MET A 6 8.03 -6.96 14.28
C MET A 6 6.52 -6.73 14.16
N VAL A 7 6.12 -5.49 13.94
CA VAL A 7 4.70 -5.11 13.74
C VAL A 7 4.41 -4.96 12.26
N LEU A 8 3.45 -5.74 11.78
CA LEU A 8 3.00 -5.76 10.39
C LEU A 8 1.52 -5.38 10.28
N ASN A 9 1.13 -4.85 9.13
CA ASN A 9 -0.28 -4.61 8.82
C ASN A 9 -0.83 -5.76 7.99
N GLY A 10 -1.95 -6.32 8.40
CA GLY A 10 -2.54 -7.46 7.70
C GLY A 10 -3.81 -7.96 8.34
N SER A 11 -4.22 -9.13 7.90
CA SER A 11 -5.24 -9.93 8.57
C SER A 11 -4.58 -11.13 9.22
N THR A 12 -4.96 -11.44 10.46
CA THR A 12 -4.49 -12.62 11.19
C THR A 12 -4.67 -13.88 10.35
N GLN A 13 -3.63 -14.68 10.24
CA GLN A 13 -3.60 -15.90 9.47
C GLN A 13 -3.51 -17.14 10.39
N PRO A 14 -4.15 -18.26 10.03
CA PRO A 14 -4.10 -19.46 10.88
C PRO A 14 -2.71 -20.04 11.08
N ASP A 15 -1.78 -19.75 10.18
CA ASP A 15 -0.43 -20.31 10.15
C ASP A 15 0.65 -19.37 10.72
N GLU A 16 0.30 -18.26 11.37
CA GLU A 16 1.27 -17.27 11.89
C GLU A 16 2.32 -17.92 12.79
N GLU A 17 1.89 -18.67 13.80
CA GLU A 17 2.81 -19.34 14.71
C GLU A 17 3.76 -20.31 13.99
N ARG A 18 3.25 -21.03 12.99
CA ARG A 18 4.07 -21.97 12.22
C ARG A 18 5.10 -21.26 11.34
N ILE A 19 4.72 -20.11 10.77
CA ILE A 19 5.64 -19.28 9.97
C ILE A 19 6.72 -18.70 10.88
N GLU A 20 6.36 -18.15 12.02
CA GLU A 20 7.27 -17.61 13.00
C GLU A 20 8.29 -18.66 13.48
N GLN A 21 7.82 -19.87 13.85
CA GLN A 21 8.69 -20.97 14.20
C GLN A 21 9.70 -21.31 13.10
N LYS A 22 9.26 -21.34 11.83
CA LYS A 22 10.15 -21.63 10.69
C LYS A 22 11.18 -20.52 10.44
N ILE A 23 10.81 -19.29 10.67
CA ILE A 23 11.76 -18.16 10.61
C ILE A 23 12.78 -18.28 11.74
N ASN A 24 12.33 -18.60 12.94
CA ASN A 24 13.18 -18.71 14.12
C ASN A 24 14.16 -19.89 14.05
N GLU A 25 13.81 -21.01 13.41
CA GLU A 25 14.75 -22.10 13.09
C GLU A 25 15.97 -21.61 12.28
N ILE A 26 15.84 -20.51 11.52
CA ILE A 26 16.91 -19.91 10.73
C ILE A 26 17.61 -18.80 11.54
N LEU A 27 16.85 -17.93 12.18
CA LEU A 27 17.39 -16.75 12.84
C LEU A 27 18.20 -17.08 14.10
N GLU A 28 17.78 -18.08 14.86
CA GLU A 28 18.44 -18.41 16.11
C GLU A 28 19.90 -18.87 15.90
N PRO A 29 20.20 -19.84 15.00
CA PRO A 29 21.59 -20.26 14.77
C PRO A 29 22.45 -19.22 14.04
N GLU A 30 21.85 -18.38 13.16
CA GLU A 30 22.61 -17.42 12.38
C GLU A 30 22.86 -16.09 13.09
N LEU A 31 21.85 -15.59 13.82
CA LEU A 31 21.85 -14.26 14.40
C LEU A 31 21.73 -14.25 15.93
N ASN A 32 21.56 -15.40 16.57
CA ASN A 32 21.21 -15.51 17.99
C ASN A 32 20.00 -14.62 18.35
N ALA A 33 18.99 -14.63 17.48
CA ALA A 33 17.77 -13.83 17.61
C ALA A 33 16.53 -14.67 17.29
N ASN A 34 15.41 -14.30 17.90
CA ASN A 34 14.08 -14.79 17.57
C ASN A 34 13.21 -13.65 17.07
N LEU A 35 12.26 -13.96 16.22
CA LEU A 35 11.25 -13.04 15.73
C LEU A 35 9.93 -13.30 16.47
N ASP A 36 9.28 -12.24 16.88
CA ASP A 36 7.90 -12.19 17.40
C ASP A 36 7.10 -11.26 16.48
N ILE A 37 6.07 -11.80 15.81
CA ILE A 37 5.30 -11.08 14.80
C ILE A 37 3.96 -10.64 15.41
N VAL A 38 3.71 -9.34 15.35
CA VAL A 38 2.43 -8.74 15.75
C VAL A 38 1.71 -8.23 14.50
N VAL A 39 0.56 -8.80 14.18
CA VAL A 39 -0.24 -8.40 13.02
C VAL A 39 -1.36 -7.46 13.43
N LEU A 40 -1.36 -6.25 12.90
CA LEU A 40 -2.40 -5.24 13.13
C LEU A 40 -3.36 -5.17 11.94
N PRO A 41 -4.70 -5.21 12.16
CA PRO A 41 -5.68 -5.09 11.10
C PRO A 41 -5.55 -3.77 10.34
N TRP A 42 -5.58 -3.80 9.01
CA TRP A 42 -5.39 -2.62 8.14
C TRP A 42 -6.22 -1.41 8.56
N ALA A 43 -7.49 -1.63 8.95
CA ALA A 43 -8.41 -0.55 9.31
C ALA A 43 -8.01 0.22 10.57
N SER A 44 -7.29 -0.41 11.50
CA SER A 44 -6.91 0.17 12.80
C SER A 44 -5.41 0.23 13.03
N ALA A 45 -4.61 -0.29 12.11
CA ALA A 45 -3.18 -0.46 12.27
C ALA A 45 -2.45 0.84 12.65
N SER A 46 -2.76 1.95 11.98
CA SER A 46 -2.11 3.24 12.26
C SER A 46 -2.39 3.74 13.68
N GLN A 47 -3.64 3.60 14.16
CA GLN A 47 -4.00 4.02 15.51
C GLN A 47 -3.39 3.12 16.58
N GLN A 48 -3.43 1.80 16.36
CA GLN A 48 -2.86 0.82 17.30
C GLN A 48 -1.35 0.98 17.39
N LEU A 49 -0.65 1.08 16.25
CA LEU A 49 0.79 1.31 16.22
C LEU A 49 1.18 2.60 16.98
N GLN A 50 0.42 3.69 16.80
CA GLN A 50 0.70 4.93 17.50
C GLN A 50 0.50 4.79 19.01
N LEU A 51 -0.51 4.05 19.47
CA LEU A 51 -0.70 3.76 20.89
C LEU A 51 0.45 2.94 21.47
N MET A 52 0.86 1.89 20.76
CA MET A 52 2.00 1.04 21.16
C MET A 52 3.30 1.86 21.26
N LEU A 53 3.61 2.67 20.24
CA LEU A 53 4.81 3.54 20.24
C LEU A 53 4.77 4.62 21.34
N SER A 54 3.56 5.08 21.73
CA SER A 54 3.40 6.06 22.81
C SER A 54 3.37 5.44 24.20
N GLY A 55 3.10 4.14 24.29
CA GLY A 55 3.05 3.36 25.52
C GLY A 55 4.37 2.72 25.90
N ASP A 56 5.49 3.06 25.24
CA ASP A 56 6.81 2.44 25.42
C ASP A 56 6.78 0.90 25.26
N GLU A 57 5.85 0.39 24.45
CA GLU A 57 5.86 -1.03 24.09
C GLU A 57 7.11 -1.36 23.30
N LYS A 58 7.66 -2.55 23.54
CA LYS A 58 8.83 -3.01 22.80
C LYS A 58 8.45 -3.30 21.34
N ILE A 59 8.94 -2.47 20.44
CA ILE A 59 8.84 -2.65 18.98
C ILE A 59 10.22 -2.39 18.40
N ASP A 60 10.76 -3.36 17.68
CA ASP A 60 12.06 -3.23 17.03
C ASP A 60 11.94 -2.86 15.57
N VAL A 61 10.94 -3.42 14.87
CA VAL A 61 10.69 -3.17 13.45
C VAL A 61 9.19 -3.06 13.22
N PHE A 62 8.75 -2.09 12.40
CA PHE A 62 7.37 -1.99 12.03
C PHE A 62 7.20 -1.51 10.58
N TYR A 63 6.08 -1.92 9.99
CA TYR A 63 5.67 -1.43 8.68
C TYR A 63 4.98 -0.07 8.83
N THR A 64 5.42 0.90 8.03
CA THR A 64 4.77 2.21 7.98
C THR A 64 4.65 2.74 6.57
N GLN A 65 3.70 3.65 6.38
CA GLN A 65 3.57 4.41 5.15
C GLN A 65 4.45 5.66 5.22
N ALA A 66 5.02 6.06 4.09
CA ALA A 66 5.86 7.26 3.98
C ALA A 66 5.18 8.53 4.51
N THR A 67 3.85 8.63 4.40
CA THR A 67 3.05 9.74 4.92
C THR A 67 3.16 9.95 6.42
N ASN A 68 3.48 8.90 7.19
CA ASN A 68 3.60 8.93 8.64
C ASN A 68 5.05 9.10 9.11
N ALA A 69 6.02 8.96 8.21
CA ALA A 69 7.46 8.97 8.55
C ALA A 69 7.89 10.25 9.28
N VAL A 70 7.44 11.42 8.82
CA VAL A 70 7.78 12.71 9.43
C VAL A 70 7.27 12.80 10.87
N GLN A 71 6.07 12.28 11.14
CA GLN A 71 5.52 12.27 12.48
C GLN A 71 6.38 11.42 13.43
N TYR A 72 6.74 10.21 13.02
CA TYR A 72 7.57 9.31 13.82
C TYR A 72 9.00 9.85 14.02
N MET A 73 9.55 10.47 12.98
CA MET A 73 10.86 11.15 13.04
C MET A 73 10.84 12.28 14.08
N ASN A 74 9.84 13.17 14.01
CA ASN A 74 9.73 14.29 14.93
C ASN A 74 9.44 13.87 16.38
N ALA A 75 8.79 12.73 16.57
CA ALA A 75 8.53 12.14 17.88
C ALA A 75 9.72 11.33 18.42
N GLY A 76 10.81 11.16 17.64
CA GLY A 76 11.96 10.34 18.05
C GLY A 76 11.65 8.83 18.14
N GLN A 77 10.62 8.37 17.45
CA GLN A 77 10.13 6.99 17.49
C GLN A 77 10.80 6.07 16.45
N ILE A 78 11.61 6.62 15.56
CA ILE A 78 12.38 5.89 14.56
C ILE A 78 13.82 6.39 14.54
N VAL A 79 14.74 5.52 14.13
CA VAL A 79 16.17 5.82 14.02
C VAL A 79 16.52 6.20 12.58
N ASP A 80 17.53 7.04 12.41
CA ASP A 80 18.14 7.28 11.10
C ASP A 80 18.90 6.03 10.65
N MET A 81 18.47 5.45 9.54
CA MET A 81 19.04 4.23 8.98
C MET A 81 20.28 4.47 8.11
N SER A 82 20.69 5.72 7.85
CA SER A 82 21.77 6.06 6.93
C SER A 82 23.06 5.31 7.24
N GLU A 83 23.61 5.50 8.44
CA GLU A 83 24.85 4.83 8.85
C GLU A 83 24.68 3.31 9.01
N LEU A 84 23.49 2.85 9.43
CA LEU A 84 23.20 1.43 9.59
C LEU A 84 23.16 0.71 8.23
N ILE A 85 22.58 1.33 7.21
CA ILE A 85 22.57 0.80 5.86
C ILE A 85 24.00 0.77 5.29
N ASP A 86 24.78 1.80 5.54
CA ASP A 86 26.17 1.84 5.07
C ASP A 86 27.01 0.75 5.72
N LYS A 87 26.83 0.51 7.01
CA LYS A 87 27.64 -0.43 7.77
C LYS A 87 27.19 -1.89 7.62
N TYR A 88 25.89 -2.12 7.59
CA TYR A 88 25.32 -3.48 7.64
C TYR A 88 24.47 -3.85 6.43
N GLY A 89 24.13 -2.89 5.58
CA GLY A 89 23.18 -3.03 4.50
C GLY A 89 23.72 -3.55 3.18
N THR A 90 24.83 -4.32 3.16
CA THR A 90 25.41 -4.84 1.90
C THR A 90 24.38 -5.57 1.04
N ASN A 91 23.61 -6.47 1.62
CA ASN A 91 22.56 -7.21 0.90
C ASN A 91 21.40 -6.29 0.46
N ILE A 92 21.07 -5.28 1.27
CA ILE A 92 20.07 -4.28 0.94
C ILE A 92 20.52 -3.49 -0.32
N LYS A 93 21.78 -3.03 -0.33
CA LYS A 93 22.36 -2.32 -1.48
C LYS A 93 22.43 -3.19 -2.74
N GLN A 94 22.70 -4.49 -2.62
CA GLN A 94 22.68 -5.42 -3.75
C GLN A 94 21.28 -5.52 -4.40
N ILE A 95 20.21 -5.48 -3.60
CA ILE A 95 18.83 -5.62 -4.07
C ILE A 95 18.31 -4.30 -4.66
N TYR A 96 18.55 -3.20 -3.96
CA TYR A 96 17.95 -1.89 -4.29
C TYR A 96 18.90 -0.93 -5.02
N GLY A 97 20.20 -1.25 -5.10
CA GLY A 97 21.26 -0.37 -5.59
C GLY A 97 21.83 0.56 -4.51
N GLU A 98 22.94 1.21 -4.84
CA GLU A 98 23.65 2.12 -3.92
C GLU A 98 22.81 3.35 -3.48
N ASP A 99 21.83 3.71 -4.28
CA ASP A 99 20.95 4.87 -4.01
C ASP A 99 19.77 4.57 -3.07
N ILE A 100 19.78 3.41 -2.41
CA ILE A 100 18.70 2.99 -1.48
C ILE A 100 18.37 4.07 -0.44
N ALA A 101 19.38 4.74 0.11
CA ALA A 101 19.20 5.80 1.08
C ALA A 101 18.43 7.02 0.54
N LYS A 102 18.37 7.19 -0.80
CA LYS A 102 17.63 8.29 -1.44
C LYS A 102 16.14 8.02 -1.62
N ILE A 103 15.70 6.77 -1.44
CA ILE A 103 14.31 6.37 -1.72
C ILE A 103 13.39 6.79 -0.56
N ASN A 104 13.77 6.44 0.67
CA ASN A 104 12.97 6.64 1.87
C ASN A 104 13.66 7.65 2.80
N GLN A 105 13.77 8.90 2.36
CA GLN A 105 14.39 9.95 3.18
C GLN A 105 13.55 11.23 3.24
N VAL A 106 13.71 11.96 4.33
CA VAL A 106 13.19 13.32 4.52
C VAL A 106 14.33 14.16 5.08
N GLU A 107 14.73 15.20 4.36
CA GLU A 107 15.82 16.11 4.77
C GLU A 107 17.13 15.39 5.15
N GLY A 108 17.43 14.29 4.47
CA GLY A 108 18.63 13.47 4.71
C GLY A 108 18.45 12.37 5.75
N PHE A 109 17.38 12.39 6.53
CA PHE A 109 17.03 11.32 7.48
C PHE A 109 16.41 10.13 6.74
N VAL A 110 17.07 8.98 6.74
CA VAL A 110 16.58 7.75 6.12
C VAL A 110 15.70 7.01 7.12
N TYR A 111 14.40 7.04 6.90
CA TYR A 111 13.41 6.52 7.85
C TYR A 111 13.11 5.03 7.70
N GLY A 112 13.69 4.35 6.73
CA GLY A 112 13.50 2.91 6.58
C GLY A 112 13.92 2.36 5.23
N VAL A 113 13.80 1.05 5.09
CA VAL A 113 14.04 0.30 3.86
C VAL A 113 12.70 0.11 3.13
N PRO A 114 12.59 0.41 1.83
CA PRO A 114 11.35 0.20 1.08
C PRO A 114 11.04 -1.29 0.93
N ASN A 115 9.77 -1.63 0.83
CA ASN A 115 9.38 -2.96 0.42
C ASN A 115 9.81 -3.23 -1.02
N GLN A 116 10.32 -4.41 -1.28
CA GLN A 116 10.58 -4.87 -2.63
C GLN A 116 9.26 -5.33 -3.25
N ILE A 117 8.59 -4.40 -3.91
CA ILE A 117 7.36 -4.67 -4.66
C ILE A 117 7.54 -4.25 -6.12
N GLU A 118 6.74 -4.81 -6.99
CA GLU A 118 6.64 -4.35 -8.37
C GLU A 118 6.23 -2.87 -8.39
N ARG A 119 7.01 -2.04 -9.09
CA ARG A 119 6.82 -0.59 -9.10
C ARG A 119 5.88 -0.12 -10.21
N GLY A 120 5.41 -1.04 -11.04
CA GLY A 120 4.47 -0.76 -12.11
C GLY A 120 3.08 -1.32 -11.78
N SER A 121 2.06 -0.51 -11.91
CA SER A 121 0.67 -0.96 -11.88
C SER A 121 -0.07 -0.40 -13.09
N ILE A 122 -0.91 -1.24 -13.70
CA ILE A 122 -1.79 -0.83 -14.78
C ILE A 122 -3.20 -0.76 -14.19
N PRO A 123 -3.84 0.42 -14.15
CA PRO A 123 -5.24 0.51 -13.80
C PRO A 123 -6.08 -0.34 -14.76
N ALA A 124 -6.97 -1.17 -14.24
CA ALA A 124 -7.83 -2.01 -15.05
C ALA A 124 -9.26 -1.98 -14.51
N ILE A 125 -10.21 -2.11 -15.41
CA ILE A 125 -11.63 -2.28 -15.10
C ILE A 125 -11.97 -3.74 -15.35
N PHE A 126 -12.46 -4.40 -14.31
CA PHE A 126 -12.98 -5.76 -14.43
C PHE A 126 -14.46 -5.72 -14.74
N MET A 127 -14.86 -6.47 -15.77
CA MET A 127 -16.26 -6.63 -16.14
C MET A 127 -16.73 -8.05 -15.79
N ARG A 128 -17.96 -8.16 -15.37
CA ARG A 128 -18.60 -9.47 -15.18
C ARG A 128 -18.73 -10.19 -16.51
N LYS A 129 -18.16 -11.37 -16.62
CA LYS A 129 -18.13 -12.18 -17.84
C LYS A 129 -19.55 -12.49 -18.36
N ASP A 130 -20.46 -12.83 -17.46
CA ASP A 130 -21.86 -13.14 -17.80
C ASP A 130 -22.60 -11.96 -18.47
N LEU A 131 -22.28 -10.71 -18.06
CA LEU A 131 -22.84 -9.51 -18.67
C LEU A 131 -22.19 -9.21 -20.03
N VAL A 132 -20.88 -9.40 -20.13
CA VAL A 132 -20.16 -9.25 -21.41
C VAL A 132 -20.72 -10.20 -22.45
N GLU A 133 -20.97 -11.46 -22.09
CA GLU A 133 -21.57 -12.46 -22.99
C GLU A 133 -23.04 -12.17 -23.27
N LYS A 134 -23.85 -11.84 -22.25
CA LYS A 134 -25.28 -11.57 -22.37
C LYS A 134 -25.58 -10.42 -23.31
N TYR A 135 -24.81 -9.35 -23.23
CA TYR A 135 -25.00 -8.11 -24.00
C TYR A 135 -24.07 -8.01 -25.21
N ASN A 136 -23.29 -9.07 -25.49
CA ASN A 136 -22.35 -9.12 -26.61
C ASN A 136 -21.41 -7.91 -26.66
N ILE A 137 -20.83 -7.55 -25.49
CA ILE A 137 -19.95 -6.40 -25.35
C ILE A 137 -18.56 -6.74 -25.93
N ASP A 138 -18.14 -5.97 -26.93
CA ASP A 138 -16.78 -6.07 -27.47
C ASP A 138 -15.81 -5.23 -26.64
N THR A 139 -15.14 -5.87 -25.67
CA THR A 139 -14.18 -5.20 -24.79
C THR A 139 -12.96 -4.66 -25.54
N THR A 140 -12.70 -5.12 -26.78
CA THR A 140 -11.58 -4.63 -27.59
C THR A 140 -11.78 -3.22 -28.12
N GLN A 141 -13.02 -2.75 -28.16
CA GLN A 141 -13.39 -1.40 -28.58
C GLN A 141 -13.25 -0.36 -27.46
N ILE A 142 -13.12 -0.80 -26.21
CA ILE A 142 -12.96 0.11 -25.06
C ILE A 142 -11.50 0.54 -25.01
N LYS A 143 -11.21 1.77 -25.43
CA LYS A 143 -9.86 2.35 -25.48
C LYS A 143 -9.67 3.47 -24.45
N GLU A 144 -10.74 4.16 -24.13
CA GLU A 144 -10.75 5.28 -23.19
C GLU A 144 -11.99 5.20 -22.30
N PRO A 145 -11.98 5.87 -21.14
CA PRO A 145 -13.06 5.77 -20.16
C PRO A 145 -14.45 6.16 -20.72
N LYS A 146 -14.52 7.08 -21.67
CA LYS A 146 -15.80 7.48 -22.27
C LYS A 146 -16.46 6.34 -23.06
N ASP A 147 -15.69 5.38 -23.58
CA ASP A 147 -16.22 4.24 -24.33
C ASP A 147 -17.07 3.32 -23.45
N LEU A 148 -16.90 3.42 -22.10
CA LEU A 148 -17.73 2.70 -21.14
C LEU A 148 -19.17 3.22 -21.06
N GLU A 149 -19.44 4.45 -21.51
CA GLU A 149 -20.77 5.05 -21.42
C GLU A 149 -21.80 4.19 -22.16
N SER A 150 -21.52 3.81 -23.40
CA SER A 150 -22.39 2.95 -24.21
C SER A 150 -22.57 1.54 -23.61
N VAL A 151 -21.53 1.03 -22.95
CA VAL A 151 -21.59 -0.25 -22.21
C VAL A 151 -22.53 -0.12 -21.03
N PHE A 152 -22.37 0.95 -20.24
CA PHE A 152 -23.23 1.20 -19.09
C PHE A 152 -24.68 1.42 -19.47
N GLU A 153 -24.96 2.18 -20.53
CA GLU A 153 -26.30 2.37 -21.05
C GLU A 153 -26.93 1.03 -21.47
N THR A 154 -26.20 0.22 -22.22
CA THR A 154 -26.65 -1.10 -22.68
C THR A 154 -27.00 -2.02 -21.53
N VAL A 155 -26.08 -2.13 -20.54
CA VAL A 155 -26.31 -2.99 -19.37
C VAL A 155 -27.43 -2.42 -18.49
N LYS A 156 -27.47 -1.10 -18.25
CA LYS A 156 -28.49 -0.47 -17.42
C LYS A 156 -29.91 -0.62 -17.98
N ALA A 157 -30.05 -0.63 -19.29
CA ALA A 157 -31.34 -0.85 -19.97
C ALA A 157 -31.89 -2.26 -19.65
N GLY A 158 -31.03 -3.26 -19.53
CA GLY A 158 -31.43 -4.64 -19.22
C GLY A 158 -31.39 -5.00 -17.75
N GLU A 159 -30.63 -4.26 -16.94
CA GLU A 159 -30.42 -4.48 -15.50
C GLU A 159 -30.64 -3.17 -14.72
N PRO A 160 -31.87 -2.66 -14.62
CA PRO A 160 -32.16 -1.31 -14.10
C PRO A 160 -31.73 -1.13 -12.62
N ASP A 161 -31.68 -2.19 -11.84
CA ASP A 161 -31.32 -2.14 -10.43
C ASP A 161 -29.81 -2.33 -10.17
N MET A 162 -29.02 -2.59 -11.24
CA MET A 162 -27.59 -2.84 -11.10
C MET A 162 -26.80 -1.54 -10.98
N THR A 163 -25.82 -1.53 -10.07
CA THR A 163 -24.79 -0.48 -10.00
C THR A 163 -23.74 -0.75 -11.08
N MET A 164 -23.58 0.21 -12.01
CA MET A 164 -22.73 0.01 -13.20
C MET A 164 -21.24 0.01 -12.86
N LEU A 165 -20.82 0.76 -11.88
CA LEU A 165 -19.42 0.86 -11.47
C LEU A 165 -19.31 0.84 -9.95
N TYR A 166 -18.51 -0.10 -9.45
CA TYR A 166 -18.23 -0.24 -8.02
C TYR A 166 -16.77 0.10 -7.74
N SER A 167 -16.53 0.85 -6.68
CA SER A 167 -15.21 1.08 -6.11
C SER A 167 -15.15 0.51 -4.71
N SER A 168 -14.03 -0.10 -4.36
CA SER A 168 -13.82 -0.68 -3.03
C SER A 168 -13.57 0.37 -1.94
N SER A 169 -13.45 1.64 -2.30
CA SER A 169 -13.17 2.73 -1.38
C SER A 169 -14.03 3.95 -1.69
N GLU A 170 -14.66 4.53 -0.68
CA GLU A 170 -15.43 5.77 -0.80
C GLU A 170 -14.58 6.96 -1.25
N ASN A 171 -13.27 6.90 -0.98
CA ASN A 171 -12.31 7.95 -1.35
C ASN A 171 -11.68 7.73 -2.73
N ASP A 172 -11.88 6.56 -3.32
CA ASP A 172 -11.37 6.21 -4.64
C ASP A 172 -12.52 6.22 -5.65
N ALA A 173 -12.98 7.41 -6.01
CA ALA A 173 -13.87 7.51 -7.16
C ALA A 173 -13.18 6.81 -8.35
N PRO A 174 -13.85 5.89 -9.06
CA PRO A 174 -13.26 5.15 -10.17
C PRO A 174 -12.60 6.05 -11.21
N ALA A 175 -13.17 7.23 -11.43
CA ALA A 175 -12.60 8.26 -12.28
C ALA A 175 -11.21 8.72 -11.83
N THR A 176 -10.96 8.88 -10.53
CA THR A 176 -9.66 9.36 -10.04
C THR A 176 -8.53 8.36 -10.24
N ARG A 177 -8.81 7.06 -10.22
CA ARG A 177 -7.80 6.03 -10.54
C ARG A 177 -7.57 5.87 -12.03
N LEU A 178 -8.62 5.97 -12.86
CA LEU A 178 -8.51 5.90 -14.32
C LEU A 178 -7.76 7.10 -14.90
N PHE A 179 -7.87 8.25 -14.26
CA PHE A 179 -7.24 9.51 -14.71
C PHE A 179 -6.01 9.89 -13.87
N ARG A 180 -5.51 9.01 -13.04
CA ARG A 180 -4.24 9.22 -12.34
C ARG A 180 -3.08 9.06 -13.33
N GLY A 181 -3.05 9.96 -14.32
CA GLY A 181 -1.85 10.23 -15.07
C GLY A 181 -0.82 10.84 -14.13
N ASP A 182 0.46 10.54 -14.37
CA ASP A 182 1.61 10.89 -13.54
C ASP A 182 1.86 12.39 -13.34
N THR A 183 0.88 13.25 -13.58
CA THR A 183 1.02 14.69 -13.38
C THR A 183 0.11 15.20 -12.25
N PRO A 184 0.70 15.82 -11.22
CA PRO A 184 -0.05 16.47 -10.12
C PRO A 184 -1.10 17.49 -10.60
N VAL A 185 -0.93 18.01 -11.80
CA VAL A 185 -1.78 19.05 -12.42
C VAL A 185 -3.17 18.52 -12.80
N SER A 186 -3.27 17.25 -13.20
CA SER A 186 -4.57 16.64 -13.58
C SER A 186 -5.51 16.50 -12.38
N TYR A 187 -4.97 16.24 -11.20
CA TYR A 187 -5.75 16.02 -9.98
C TYR A 187 -6.36 17.32 -9.41
N THR A 188 -5.62 18.41 -9.48
CA THR A 188 -6.08 19.74 -9.01
C THR A 188 -7.15 20.31 -9.93
N HIS A 189 -7.06 20.10 -11.23
CA HIS A 189 -8.07 20.56 -12.19
C HIS A 189 -9.41 19.81 -12.09
N LEU A 190 -9.38 18.51 -11.86
CA LEU A 190 -10.62 17.72 -11.70
C LEU A 190 -11.37 18.13 -10.43
N ARG A 191 -10.68 18.36 -9.30
CA ARG A 191 -11.33 18.87 -8.07
C ARG A 191 -11.87 20.29 -8.22
N ALA A 192 -11.21 21.16 -8.96
CA ALA A 192 -11.70 22.52 -9.19
C ALA A 192 -13.03 22.54 -9.99
N HIS A 193 -13.25 21.56 -10.89
CA HIS A 193 -14.50 21.44 -11.62
C HIS A 193 -15.65 20.84 -10.79
N GLU A 194 -15.35 19.98 -9.81
CA GLU A 194 -16.40 19.43 -8.92
C GLU A 194 -16.89 20.47 -7.91
N THR A 195 -16.00 21.32 -7.37
CA THR A 195 -16.39 22.37 -6.42
C THR A 195 -17.24 23.48 -7.05
N LEU A 196 -17.14 23.71 -8.37
CA LEU A 196 -17.96 24.69 -9.08
C LEU A 196 -19.35 24.16 -9.48
N ARG A 197 -19.64 22.87 -9.32
CA ARG A 197 -20.97 22.28 -9.57
C ARG A 197 -21.91 22.34 -8.36
N HIS A 198 -21.43 22.73 -7.18
CA HIS A 198 -22.20 22.82 -5.94
C HIS A 198 -22.33 24.27 -5.42
N LEU A 199 -22.01 25.27 -6.26
CA LEU A 199 -22.36 26.68 -6.06
C LEU A 199 -23.38 27.12 -7.12
#